data_d773cb8cef1c9b8c93a2d734e5854f12
#
_entry.id   d773cb8cef1c9b8c93a2d734e5854f12
#
_cell.length_a   1.000
_cell.length_b   1.000
_cell.length_c   1.000
_cell.angle_alpha   90.00
_cell.angle_beta   90.00
_cell.angle_gamma   90.00
#
_symmetry.space_group_name_H-M   'P 1'
#
loop_
_entity.id
_entity.type
_entity.pdbx_description
1 polymer ?
#
loop_
_entity_poly.entity_id
_entity_poly.type
_entity_poly.pdbx_seq_one_letter_code
_entity_poly.pdbx_strand_id
1 'polypeptide(L)'
;LNEGYHQEGWYQVALDMYEELNTGKYRLFTTGNNPYKEMFREVNDFNCEIIGAISCDPSSTGNPKEGGMNPFAMLAMPNNAAKKDDKGDPTPFAVCGPGWGMTFNLSPAFYNTFEPGDRRAECIITRYYTTGGEWWGPEQIGRKPEWDGYIPYKYPAETATAPCWGNDFPLARWADVLLMFAEAEVR
;
A
#
# COMPACT_ATOMS: atom_id res chain seq x y z
N LEU A 1 -14.03 8.70 -15.22
CA LEU A 1 -13.57 7.67 -16.15
C LEU A 1 -13.99 8.06 -17.54
N ASN A 2 -13.06 8.01 -18.49
CA ASN A 2 -13.24 8.51 -19.85
C ASN A 2 -14.21 7.60 -20.60
N GLU A 3 -15.43 8.03 -20.86
CA GLU A 3 -16.49 7.25 -21.55
C GLU A 3 -16.04 6.68 -22.92
N GLY A 4 -14.96 7.20 -23.50
CA GLY A 4 -14.42 6.75 -24.79
C GLY A 4 -13.71 5.40 -24.80
N TYR A 5 -13.48 4.76 -23.65
CA TYR A 5 -12.80 3.45 -23.55
C TYR A 5 -13.72 2.28 -23.23
N HIS A 6 -15.02 2.52 -23.02
CA HIS A 6 -15.99 1.46 -22.73
C HIS A 6 -16.47 0.82 -24.02
N GLN A 7 -15.96 -0.38 -24.31
CA GLN A 7 -16.51 -1.22 -25.36
C GLN A 7 -17.52 -2.20 -24.75
N GLU A 8 -18.68 -2.31 -25.35
CA GLU A 8 -19.79 -3.16 -24.87
C GLU A 8 -19.34 -4.62 -24.54
N GLY A 9 -18.41 -5.15 -25.33
CA GLY A 9 -17.84 -6.48 -25.09
C GLY A 9 -16.98 -6.62 -23.81
N TRP A 10 -16.52 -5.55 -23.23
CA TRP A 10 -15.67 -5.62 -22.01
C TRP A 10 -16.48 -5.92 -20.75
N TYR A 11 -17.72 -5.50 -20.71
CA TYR A 11 -18.62 -5.86 -19.61
C TYR A 11 -18.90 -7.35 -19.60
N GLN A 12 -19.12 -7.95 -20.79
CA GLN A 12 -19.28 -9.40 -20.87
C GLN A 12 -18.01 -10.15 -20.41
N VAL A 13 -16.83 -9.67 -20.78
CA VAL A 13 -15.56 -10.26 -20.30
C VAL A 13 -15.46 -10.18 -18.76
N ALA A 14 -15.92 -9.09 -18.14
CA ALA A 14 -15.91 -8.96 -16.68
C ALA A 14 -16.86 -9.97 -16.01
N LEU A 15 -18.05 -10.18 -16.60
CA LEU A 15 -19.01 -11.18 -16.14
C LEU A 15 -18.45 -12.61 -16.27
N ASP A 16 -17.92 -12.94 -17.44
CA ASP A 16 -17.33 -14.28 -17.72
C ASP A 16 -16.15 -14.56 -16.79
N MET A 17 -15.28 -13.57 -16.56
CA MET A 17 -14.15 -13.67 -15.66
C MET A 17 -14.59 -13.89 -14.20
N TYR A 18 -15.64 -13.22 -13.77
CA TYR A 18 -16.22 -13.46 -12.44
C TYR A 18 -16.71 -14.90 -12.30
N GLU A 19 -17.47 -15.41 -13.26
CA GLU A 19 -17.98 -16.78 -13.24
C GLU A 19 -16.84 -17.81 -13.21
N GLU A 20 -15.80 -17.62 -14.02
CA GLU A 20 -14.65 -18.51 -14.08
C GLU A 20 -13.85 -18.53 -12.76
N LEU A 21 -13.68 -17.38 -12.12
CA LEU A 21 -12.89 -17.24 -10.90
C LEU A 21 -13.67 -17.51 -9.61
N ASN A 22 -15.02 -17.48 -9.66
CA ASN A 22 -15.88 -17.67 -8.48
C ASN A 22 -16.01 -19.16 -8.08
N THR A 23 -14.90 -19.82 -7.94
CA THR A 23 -14.80 -21.25 -7.57
C THR A 23 -14.60 -21.49 -6.08
N GLY A 24 -14.54 -20.41 -5.28
CA GLY A 24 -14.17 -20.45 -3.87
C GLY A 24 -12.65 -20.48 -3.60
N LYS A 25 -11.83 -20.56 -4.65
CA LYS A 25 -10.37 -20.44 -4.54
C LYS A 25 -9.97 -19.07 -4.05
N TYR A 26 -10.56 -18.02 -4.62
CA TYR A 26 -10.31 -16.64 -4.24
C TYR A 26 -11.45 -16.11 -3.37
N ARG A 27 -11.11 -15.26 -2.40
CA ARG A 27 -12.06 -14.61 -1.50
C ARG A 27 -11.41 -13.37 -0.89
N LEU A 28 -12.21 -12.44 -0.39
CA LEU A 28 -11.69 -11.30 0.34
C LEU A 28 -10.89 -11.76 1.56
N PHE A 29 -9.76 -11.11 1.81
CA PHE A 29 -8.93 -11.36 2.97
C PHE A 29 -9.56 -10.68 4.20
N THR A 30 -9.82 -11.46 5.24
CA THR A 30 -10.56 -10.99 6.43
C THR A 30 -9.80 -11.20 7.74
N THR A 31 -8.54 -11.61 7.69
CA THR A 31 -7.75 -11.95 8.88
C THR A 31 -7.09 -10.71 9.48
N GLY A 32 -7.00 -10.68 10.81
CA GLY A 32 -6.31 -9.63 11.57
C GLY A 32 -7.20 -8.44 11.94
N ASN A 33 -6.62 -7.50 12.67
CA ASN A 33 -7.34 -6.31 13.16
C ASN A 33 -7.69 -5.34 12.03
N ASN A 34 -6.83 -5.21 11.04
CA ASN A 34 -7.08 -4.45 9.82
C ASN A 34 -6.77 -5.35 8.62
N PRO A 35 -7.76 -6.11 8.11
CA PRO A 35 -7.53 -7.05 7.00
C PRO A 35 -6.94 -6.39 5.76
N TYR A 36 -7.32 -5.15 5.46
CA TYR A 36 -6.76 -4.42 4.33
C TYR A 36 -5.25 -4.16 4.48
N LYS A 37 -4.80 -3.76 5.68
CA LYS A 37 -3.38 -3.57 5.98
C LYS A 37 -2.63 -4.90 6.04
N GLU A 38 -3.22 -5.89 6.71
CA GLU A 38 -2.60 -7.21 6.88
C GLU A 38 -2.36 -7.94 5.55
N MET A 39 -3.27 -7.77 4.59
CA MET A 39 -3.17 -8.41 3.28
C MET A 39 -1.87 -8.03 2.52
N PHE A 40 -1.36 -6.81 2.72
CA PHE A 40 -0.18 -6.32 2.03
C PHE A 40 1.13 -6.50 2.82
N ARG A 41 1.12 -7.22 3.92
CA ARG A 41 2.34 -7.56 4.66
C ARG A 41 3.15 -8.61 3.92
N GLU A 42 4.47 -8.55 4.04
CA GLU A 42 5.41 -9.53 3.48
C GLU A 42 5.05 -10.98 3.85
N VAL A 43 4.57 -11.21 5.07
CA VAL A 43 4.17 -12.55 5.56
C VAL A 43 2.87 -13.09 4.96
N ASN A 44 2.15 -12.28 4.19
CA ASN A 44 0.87 -12.63 3.57
C ASN A 44 0.92 -12.65 2.05
N ASP A 45 2.11 -12.84 1.49
CA ASP A 45 2.27 -13.05 0.06
C ASP A 45 1.42 -14.24 -0.41
N PHE A 46 0.86 -14.13 -1.62
CA PHE A 46 -0.01 -15.16 -2.21
C PHE A 46 -1.22 -15.55 -1.34
N ASN A 47 -1.72 -14.63 -0.50
CA ASN A 47 -2.91 -14.89 0.29
C ASN A 47 -4.17 -15.12 -0.58
N CYS A 48 -5.29 -15.50 0.04
CA CYS A 48 -6.51 -15.89 -0.65
C CYS A 48 -7.17 -14.81 -1.52
N GLU A 49 -6.75 -13.56 -1.42
CA GLU A 49 -7.29 -12.46 -2.23
C GLU A 49 -6.42 -12.16 -3.45
N ILE A 50 -5.14 -12.48 -3.43
CA ILE A 50 -4.19 -12.18 -4.51
C ILE A 50 -4.37 -13.19 -5.65
N ILE A 51 -4.76 -12.71 -6.83
CA ILE A 51 -4.89 -13.51 -8.04
C ILE A 51 -3.56 -13.53 -8.79
N GLY A 52 -2.90 -12.38 -8.87
CA GLY A 52 -1.59 -12.25 -9.50
C GLY A 52 -0.81 -11.09 -8.89
N ALA A 53 0.48 -11.30 -8.71
CA ALA A 53 1.39 -10.31 -8.15
C ALA A 53 2.76 -10.37 -8.83
N ILE A 54 3.50 -9.27 -8.73
CA ILE A 54 4.95 -9.26 -8.94
C ILE A 54 5.57 -9.67 -7.61
N SER A 55 6.24 -10.81 -7.60
CA SER A 55 6.92 -11.30 -6.40
C SER A 55 8.16 -10.48 -6.10
N CYS A 56 8.29 -10.09 -4.83
CA CYS A 56 9.42 -9.33 -4.31
C CYS A 56 10.16 -10.17 -3.27
N ASP A 57 11.50 -10.13 -3.31
CA ASP A 57 12.37 -10.88 -2.41
C ASP A 57 13.18 -9.92 -1.53
N PRO A 58 12.96 -9.95 -0.20
CA PRO A 58 13.68 -9.09 0.73
C PRO A 58 15.17 -9.46 0.87
N SER A 59 15.54 -10.68 0.47
CA SER A 59 16.93 -11.14 0.48
C SER A 59 17.74 -10.65 -0.72
N SER A 60 17.08 -10.08 -1.72
CA SER A 60 17.78 -9.43 -2.82
C SER A 60 18.67 -8.32 -2.28
N THR A 61 19.72 -7.98 -3.00
CA THR A 61 20.86 -7.15 -2.55
C THR A 61 20.49 -5.77 -1.98
N GLY A 62 19.23 -5.42 -1.92
CA GLY A 62 18.77 -4.11 -1.50
C GLY A 62 19.13 -3.00 -2.50
N ASN A 63 19.62 -3.38 -3.66
CA ASN A 63 19.89 -2.45 -4.75
C ASN A 63 18.65 -2.42 -5.68
N PRO A 64 17.85 -1.35 -5.65
CA PRO A 64 16.65 -1.27 -6.47
C PRO A 64 16.94 -1.31 -7.97
N LYS A 65 18.20 -1.10 -8.39
CA LYS A 65 18.61 -1.24 -9.79
C LYS A 65 18.73 -2.71 -10.21
N GLU A 66 18.87 -3.61 -9.26
CA GLU A 66 18.99 -5.06 -9.50
C GLU A 66 17.65 -5.79 -9.39
N GLY A 67 16.61 -5.08 -8.94
CA GLY A 67 15.27 -5.65 -8.76
C GLY A 67 15.10 -6.45 -7.46
N GLY A 68 13.97 -7.12 -7.32
CA GLY A 68 13.69 -8.03 -6.22
C GLY A 68 13.02 -7.41 -5.00
N MET A 69 12.98 -6.09 -4.86
CA MET A 69 12.27 -5.41 -3.78
C MET A 69 11.04 -4.64 -4.29
N ASN A 70 10.10 -4.35 -3.40
CA ASN A 70 9.00 -3.46 -3.72
C ASN A 70 9.48 -2.00 -3.68
N PRO A 71 9.67 -1.33 -4.83
CA PRO A 71 10.21 0.03 -4.86
C PRO A 71 9.21 1.07 -4.36
N PHE A 72 7.91 0.76 -4.40
CA PHE A 72 6.86 1.71 -4.02
C PHE A 72 7.01 2.20 -2.58
N ALA A 73 7.20 1.27 -1.64
CA ALA A 73 7.37 1.62 -0.24
C ALA A 73 8.60 2.51 -0.04
N MET A 74 9.74 2.15 -0.65
CA MET A 74 10.98 2.90 -0.52
C MET A 74 10.87 4.32 -1.10
N LEU A 75 10.19 4.49 -2.22
CA LEU A 75 9.98 5.80 -2.86
C LEU A 75 9.01 6.69 -2.08
N ALA A 76 8.06 6.10 -1.36
CA ALA A 76 7.09 6.84 -0.57
C ALA A 76 7.61 7.27 0.81
N MET A 77 8.61 6.55 1.36
CA MET A 77 9.12 6.81 2.71
C MET A 77 10.09 8.00 2.75
N PRO A 78 10.00 8.85 3.79
CA PRO A 78 10.93 9.95 3.98
C PRO A 78 12.35 9.46 4.31
N ASN A 79 13.36 10.18 3.81
CA ASN A 79 14.76 9.85 4.02
C ASN A 79 15.27 10.20 5.43
N ASN A 80 14.52 11.03 6.16
CA ASN A 80 14.85 11.48 7.51
C ASN A 80 13.97 10.85 8.60
N ALA A 81 13.23 9.77 8.29
CA ALA A 81 12.44 9.06 9.28
C ALA A 81 13.31 8.36 10.31
N ALA A 82 13.00 8.55 11.59
CA ALA A 82 13.70 7.89 12.67
C ALA A 82 13.17 6.47 12.92
N LYS A 83 14.04 5.56 13.34
CA LYS A 83 13.66 4.18 13.71
C LYS A 83 12.95 4.10 15.06
N LYS A 84 13.19 5.07 15.93
CA LYS A 84 12.55 5.21 17.25
C LYS A 84 12.06 6.63 17.43
N ASP A 85 10.99 6.80 18.17
CA ASP A 85 10.46 8.10 18.52
C ASP A 85 11.16 8.73 19.75
N ASP A 86 10.65 9.86 20.23
CA ASP A 86 11.16 10.61 21.39
C ASP A 86 11.03 9.86 22.74
N LYS A 87 10.23 8.79 22.77
CA LYS A 87 10.08 7.91 23.95
C LYS A 87 10.94 6.65 23.85
N GLY A 88 11.58 6.43 22.70
CA GLY A 88 12.36 5.24 22.40
C GLY A 88 11.53 4.08 21.84
N ASP A 89 10.25 4.31 21.56
CA ASP A 89 9.35 3.31 20.96
C ASP A 89 9.66 3.13 19.45
N PRO A 90 9.52 1.91 18.92
CA PRO A 90 9.75 1.66 17.51
C PRO A 90 8.72 2.40 16.65
N THR A 91 9.18 3.08 15.61
CA THR A 91 8.34 3.71 14.59
C THR A 91 7.99 2.69 13.49
N PRO A 92 7.07 3.02 12.57
CA PRO A 92 6.84 2.20 11.36
C PRO A 92 8.08 1.98 10.50
N PHE A 93 9.13 2.78 10.69
CA PHE A 93 10.40 2.71 9.95
C PHE A 93 11.50 1.95 10.69
N ALA A 94 11.17 1.28 11.80
CA ALA A 94 12.15 0.64 12.68
C ALA A 94 12.94 -0.49 11.99
N VAL A 95 12.31 -1.25 11.12
CA VAL A 95 12.92 -2.40 10.43
C VAL A 95 13.62 -1.95 9.15
N CYS A 96 12.86 -1.49 8.17
CA CYS A 96 13.39 -1.13 6.85
C CYS A 96 14.14 0.20 6.82
N GLY A 97 14.02 1.00 7.88
CA GLY A 97 14.67 2.29 7.96
C GLY A 97 14.01 3.37 7.10
N PRO A 98 14.73 4.49 6.88
CA PRO A 98 14.24 5.56 6.02
C PRO A 98 14.24 5.14 4.56
N GLY A 99 13.33 5.77 3.78
CA GLY A 99 13.28 5.61 2.33
C GLY A 99 14.25 6.53 1.59
N TRP A 100 13.97 6.74 0.31
CA TRP A 100 14.79 7.59 -0.56
C TRP A 100 14.35 9.04 -0.66
N GLY A 101 13.31 9.40 0.05
CA GLY A 101 12.63 10.67 -0.04
C GLY A 101 11.21 10.46 -0.54
N MET A 102 10.37 11.42 -0.23
CA MET A 102 8.95 11.37 -0.57
C MET A 102 8.73 11.71 -2.06
N THR A 103 9.08 10.79 -2.96
CA THR A 103 8.89 10.97 -4.40
C THR A 103 7.42 11.14 -4.77
N PHE A 104 6.52 10.52 -3.99
CA PHE A 104 5.08 10.72 -4.06
C PHE A 104 4.48 10.69 -2.67
N ASN A 105 3.47 11.52 -2.47
CA ASN A 105 2.74 11.66 -1.23
C ASN A 105 1.24 11.81 -1.51
N LEU A 106 0.43 11.71 -0.46
CA LEU A 106 -1.02 11.87 -0.54
C LEU A 106 -1.41 13.23 0.02
N SER A 107 -2.23 13.98 -0.74
CA SER A 107 -2.71 15.26 -0.26
C SER A 107 -3.63 15.09 0.97
N PRO A 108 -3.64 16.03 1.91
CA PRO A 108 -4.61 16.04 3.00
C PRO A 108 -6.06 16.04 2.51
N ALA A 109 -6.34 16.68 1.37
CA ALA A 109 -7.67 16.66 0.77
C ALA A 109 -8.10 15.24 0.37
N PHE A 110 -7.20 14.46 -0.21
CA PHE A 110 -7.47 13.05 -0.51
C PHE A 110 -7.70 12.25 0.77
N TYR A 111 -6.87 12.42 1.79
CA TYR A 111 -7.05 11.73 3.08
C TYR A 111 -8.43 12.02 3.70
N ASN A 112 -8.92 13.23 3.57
CA ASN A 112 -10.22 13.65 4.11
C ASN A 112 -11.42 13.09 3.32
N THR A 113 -11.20 12.38 2.21
CA THR A 113 -12.28 11.66 1.50
C THR A 113 -12.60 10.30 2.10
N PHE A 114 -11.77 9.79 3.00
CA PHE A 114 -12.08 8.55 3.71
C PHE A 114 -13.18 8.79 4.75
N GLU A 115 -14.22 7.98 4.68
CA GLU A 115 -15.32 8.03 5.64
C GLU A 115 -14.89 7.53 7.03
N PRO A 116 -15.51 8.00 8.11
CA PRO A 116 -15.26 7.50 9.44
C PRO A 116 -15.45 5.97 9.52
N GLY A 117 -14.42 5.26 9.94
CA GLY A 117 -14.41 3.80 10.00
C GLY A 117 -13.84 3.12 8.76
N ASP A 118 -13.47 3.86 7.73
CA ASP A 118 -12.73 3.29 6.60
C ASP A 118 -11.30 2.95 7.00
N ARG A 119 -11.05 1.67 7.16
CA ARG A 119 -9.78 1.16 7.68
C ARG A 119 -8.61 1.32 6.71
N ARG A 120 -8.86 1.68 5.45
CA ARG A 120 -7.81 2.00 4.49
C ARG A 120 -7.04 3.26 4.90
N ALA A 121 -7.70 4.20 5.60
CA ALA A 121 -7.05 5.39 6.16
C ALA A 121 -5.91 5.05 7.14
N GLU A 122 -5.95 3.89 7.81
CA GLU A 122 -4.88 3.43 8.69
C GLU A 122 -3.60 3.03 7.91
N CYS A 123 -3.69 2.90 6.59
CA CYS A 123 -2.55 2.69 5.69
C CYS A 123 -1.95 4.00 5.17
N ILE A 124 -2.19 5.11 5.88
CA ILE A 124 -1.64 6.42 5.57
C ILE A 124 -1.01 6.98 6.84
N ILE A 125 0.29 7.27 6.78
CA ILE A 125 1.00 7.89 7.91
C ILE A 125 0.85 9.40 7.76
N THR A 126 0.12 10.01 8.69
CA THR A 126 -0.14 11.45 8.71
C THR A 126 0.83 12.23 9.59
N ARG A 127 1.67 11.52 10.34
CA ARG A 127 2.67 12.09 11.24
C ARG A 127 3.82 11.10 11.47
N TYR A 128 5.05 11.59 11.50
CA TYR A 128 6.22 10.75 11.79
C TYR A 128 7.28 11.51 12.57
N TYR A 129 8.16 10.75 13.24
CA TYR A 129 9.30 11.30 13.98
C TYR A 129 10.55 11.26 13.11
N THR A 130 11.28 12.37 13.10
CA THR A 130 12.47 12.55 12.26
C THR A 130 13.76 12.23 12.99
N THR A 131 14.83 11.92 12.27
CA THR A 131 16.19 11.79 12.82
C THR A 131 16.72 13.10 13.42
N GLY A 132 16.12 14.23 13.07
CA GLY A 132 16.40 15.54 13.67
C GLY A 132 15.73 15.76 15.03
N GLY A 133 14.98 14.78 15.56
CA GLY A 133 14.37 14.87 16.87
C GLY A 133 13.05 15.66 16.93
N GLU A 134 12.36 15.76 15.81
CA GLU A 134 11.10 16.50 15.70
C GLU A 134 9.97 15.60 15.18
N TRP A 135 8.74 15.81 15.66
CA TRP A 135 7.54 15.28 15.05
C TRP A 135 7.09 16.18 13.89
N TRP A 136 6.95 15.59 12.71
CA TRP A 136 6.33 16.25 11.56
C TRP A 136 4.93 15.69 11.34
N GLY A 137 3.94 16.55 11.25
CA GLY A 137 2.53 16.25 11.11
C GLY A 137 1.84 17.22 10.14
N PRO A 138 0.51 17.29 10.15
CA PRO A 138 -0.27 18.12 9.25
C PRO A 138 0.14 19.60 9.26
N GLU A 139 0.52 20.13 10.43
CA GLU A 139 0.85 21.54 10.62
C GLU A 139 2.17 21.95 9.93
N GLN A 140 3.04 20.99 9.64
CA GLN A 140 4.33 21.21 8.99
C GLN A 140 4.29 20.99 7.47
N ILE A 141 3.17 20.53 6.89
CA ILE A 141 3.03 20.34 5.44
C ILE A 141 3.31 21.67 4.71
N GLY A 142 4.18 21.64 3.70
CA GLY A 142 4.64 22.79 2.94
C GLY A 142 5.55 23.75 3.71
N ARG A 143 5.92 23.42 4.96
CA ARG A 143 6.82 24.23 5.80
C ARG A 143 8.15 23.54 6.08
N LYS A 144 8.20 22.25 5.91
CA LYS A 144 9.41 21.43 6.05
C LYS A 144 9.80 20.87 4.69
N PRO A 145 11.10 20.72 4.41
CA PRO A 145 11.56 20.18 3.13
C PRO A 145 10.95 18.82 2.84
N GLU A 146 10.48 18.62 1.62
CA GLU A 146 9.91 17.35 1.11
C GLU A 146 8.66 16.86 1.88
N TRP A 147 8.13 17.63 2.83
CA TRP A 147 6.89 17.31 3.55
C TRP A 147 5.70 18.05 2.95
N ASP A 148 5.24 17.56 1.79
CA ASP A 148 4.15 18.15 1.00
C ASP A 148 2.82 17.40 1.11
N GLY A 149 2.80 16.29 1.85
CA GLY A 149 1.62 15.46 2.07
C GLY A 149 1.91 14.26 2.94
N TYR A 150 0.93 13.39 3.09
CA TYR A 150 1.00 12.18 3.92
C TYR A 150 1.69 11.03 3.20
N ILE A 151 2.24 10.10 3.96
CA ILE A 151 2.97 8.94 3.44
C ILE A 151 1.99 7.80 3.13
N PRO A 152 1.89 7.32 1.88
CA PRO A 152 1.16 6.11 1.58
C PRO A 152 1.91 4.89 2.15
N TYR A 153 1.31 4.23 3.14
CA TYR A 153 1.88 3.09 3.86
C TYR A 153 1.11 1.80 3.57
N LYS A 154 0.74 1.60 2.31
CA LYS A 154 0.00 0.42 1.84
C LYS A 154 0.79 -0.88 2.06
N TYR A 155 2.10 -0.82 1.93
CA TYR A 155 3.01 -1.95 2.15
C TYR A 155 3.68 -1.78 3.51
N PRO A 156 3.09 -2.33 4.59
CA PRO A 156 3.59 -2.11 5.94
C PRO A 156 4.90 -2.88 6.18
N ALA A 157 5.85 -2.21 6.82
CA ALA A 157 7.19 -2.72 7.06
C ALA A 157 7.41 -3.24 8.48
N GLU A 158 6.41 -3.17 9.37
CA GLU A 158 6.56 -3.53 10.79
C GLU A 158 6.91 -5.01 11.00
N THR A 159 6.54 -5.86 10.05
CA THR A 159 6.81 -7.32 10.08
C THR A 159 7.81 -7.75 9.01
N ALA A 160 8.47 -6.81 8.34
CA ALA A 160 9.50 -7.14 7.37
C ALA A 160 10.65 -7.92 8.04
N THR A 161 11.20 -8.89 7.33
CA THR A 161 12.26 -9.77 7.83
C THR A 161 13.66 -9.26 7.50
N ALA A 162 13.75 -8.30 6.59
CA ALA A 162 14.99 -7.71 6.11
C ALA A 162 14.87 -6.19 5.95
N PRO A 163 15.96 -5.44 5.80
CA PRO A 163 15.93 -4.00 5.61
C PRO A 163 15.35 -3.55 4.26
N CYS A 164 14.94 -4.47 3.42
CA CYS A 164 14.30 -4.21 2.13
C CYS A 164 12.85 -4.69 2.14
N TRP A 165 11.99 -3.98 1.38
CA TRP A 165 10.58 -4.32 1.27
C TRP A 165 10.37 -5.52 0.35
N GLY A 166 10.13 -6.69 0.93
CA GLY A 166 9.78 -7.92 0.23
C GLY A 166 8.29 -8.10 -0.04
N ASN A 167 7.45 -7.13 0.36
CA ASN A 167 6.02 -7.19 0.10
C ASN A 167 5.74 -7.33 -1.40
N ASP A 168 5.01 -8.35 -1.80
CA ASP A 168 4.58 -8.54 -3.18
C ASP A 168 3.76 -7.35 -3.69
N PHE A 169 3.88 -7.06 -4.99
CA PHE A 169 3.10 -6.02 -5.64
C PHE A 169 1.90 -6.63 -6.36
N PRO A 170 0.68 -6.59 -5.79
CA PRO A 170 -0.50 -7.17 -6.41
C PRO A 170 -0.88 -6.46 -7.72
N LEU A 171 -1.03 -7.23 -8.79
CA LEU A 171 -1.53 -6.77 -10.08
C LEU A 171 -3.03 -6.97 -10.21
N ALA A 172 -3.55 -8.06 -9.63
CA ALA A 172 -4.97 -8.38 -9.63
C ALA A 172 -5.36 -9.05 -8.31
N ARG A 173 -6.49 -8.65 -7.77
CA ARG A 173 -7.06 -9.16 -6.52
C ARG A 173 -8.52 -9.52 -6.72
N TRP A 174 -9.04 -10.38 -5.86
CA TRP A 174 -10.46 -10.73 -5.88
C TRP A 174 -11.39 -9.53 -5.71
N ALA A 175 -10.99 -8.53 -4.90
CA ALA A 175 -11.72 -7.28 -4.78
C ALA A 175 -11.88 -6.54 -6.13
N ASP A 176 -10.84 -6.58 -6.98
CA ASP A 176 -10.87 -5.93 -8.29
C ASP A 176 -11.89 -6.64 -9.21
N VAL A 177 -11.94 -7.98 -9.15
CA VAL A 177 -12.92 -8.79 -9.90
C VAL A 177 -14.34 -8.46 -9.45
N LEU A 178 -14.59 -8.39 -8.13
CA LEU A 178 -15.90 -8.04 -7.59
C LEU A 178 -16.37 -6.65 -8.00
N LEU A 179 -15.46 -5.67 -8.04
CA LEU A 179 -15.79 -4.31 -8.46
C LEU A 179 -16.07 -4.24 -9.96
N MET A 180 -15.30 -4.93 -10.79
CA MET A 180 -15.56 -5.03 -12.24
C MET A 180 -16.88 -5.74 -12.53
N PHE A 181 -17.19 -6.81 -11.81
CA PHE A 181 -18.45 -7.52 -11.90
C PHE A 181 -19.63 -6.59 -11.54
N ALA A 182 -19.54 -5.90 -10.39
CA ALA A 182 -20.59 -4.98 -9.96
C ALA A 182 -20.83 -3.83 -10.97
N GLU A 183 -19.76 -3.30 -11.59
CA GLU A 183 -19.89 -2.31 -12.65
C GLU A 183 -20.58 -2.89 -13.89
N ALA A 184 -20.21 -4.10 -14.30
CA ALA A 184 -20.79 -4.76 -15.47
C ALA A 184 -22.29 -5.08 -15.30
N GLU A 185 -22.71 -5.44 -14.08
CA GLU A 185 -24.13 -5.75 -13.76
C GLU A 185 -25.06 -4.51 -13.84
N VAL A 186 -24.54 -3.31 -13.69
CA VAL A 186 -25.33 -2.07 -13.70
C VAL A 186 -25.28 -1.32 -15.03
N ARG A 187 -24.52 -1.81 -16.00
CA ARG A 187 -24.38 -1.24 -17.35
C ARG A 187 -25.22 -1.97 -18.36
#